data_8a691783be136855e0768518517491b9
#
_entry.id   8a691783be136855e0768518517491b9
#
_cell.length_a   1.000
_cell.length_b   1.000
_cell.length_c   1.000
_cell.angle_alpha   90.00
_cell.angle_beta   90.00
_cell.angle_gamma   90.00
#
_symmetry.space_group_name_H-M   'P 1'
#
loop_
_entity.id
_entity.type
_entity.pdbx_description
1 polymer ?
#
loop_
_entity_poly.entity_id
_entity_poly.type
_entity_poly.pdbx_seq_one_letter_code
_entity_poly.pdbx_strand_id
1 'polypeptide(L)'
;GKVIFTRDTHGERYLETQEGKHLPVPHCIKGTKGWEICPQLEALREAEAIDKVTFGSEKLGELLQEENRKEQIEDITLVGLCTDICVISNALLLKAFLPETPIIVDASCCAGVTPKSHEIALDAMRMCQINIER
;
A
#
# COMPACT_ATOMS: atom_id res chain seq x y z
N GLY A 1 5.03 14.43 -10.49
CA GLY A 1 5.28 13.54 -9.36
C GLY A 1 5.81 12.19 -9.81
N LYS A 2 6.37 11.45 -8.89
CA LYS A 2 6.90 10.10 -9.13
C LYS A 2 5.85 9.06 -8.77
N VAL A 3 5.71 8.02 -9.58
CA VAL A 3 4.79 6.89 -9.34
C VAL A 3 5.57 5.68 -8.87
N ILE A 4 5.18 5.11 -7.74
CA ILE A 4 5.77 3.90 -7.16
C ILE A 4 4.67 2.87 -6.94
N PHE A 5 4.90 1.65 -7.42
CA PHE A 5 3.99 0.53 -7.20
C PHE A 5 4.52 -0.38 -6.08
N THR A 6 3.65 -0.77 -5.19
CA THR A 6 3.86 -1.92 -4.31
C THR A 6 2.99 -3.08 -4.78
N ARG A 7 3.48 -4.30 -4.59
CA ARG A 7 2.80 -5.49 -5.09
C ARG A 7 2.81 -6.58 -4.03
N ASP A 8 1.63 -7.04 -3.66
CA ASP A 8 1.49 -8.22 -2.80
C ASP A 8 2.19 -9.42 -3.44
N THR A 9 2.98 -10.12 -2.65
CA THR A 9 3.80 -11.22 -3.14
C THR A 9 3.80 -12.35 -2.13
N HIS A 10 3.18 -13.46 -2.48
CA HIS A 10 3.13 -14.66 -1.68
C HIS A 10 3.84 -15.81 -2.39
N GLY A 11 4.27 -16.80 -1.62
CA GLY A 11 4.88 -18.02 -2.13
C GLY A 11 3.88 -19.17 -2.18
N GLU A 12 4.32 -20.32 -2.71
CA GLU A 12 3.53 -21.54 -2.79
C GLU A 12 3.06 -22.05 -1.42
N ARG A 13 3.78 -21.68 -0.35
CA ARG A 13 3.47 -22.06 1.04
C ARG A 13 2.59 -21.03 1.76
N TYR A 14 1.85 -20.23 1.01
CA TYR A 14 0.97 -19.19 1.57
C TYR A 14 0.05 -19.71 2.69
N LEU A 15 -0.57 -20.88 2.50
CA LEU A 15 -1.50 -21.45 3.48
C LEU A 15 -0.85 -21.83 4.82
N GLU A 16 0.48 -21.94 4.87
CA GLU A 16 1.23 -22.21 6.09
C GLU A 16 1.58 -20.93 6.84
N THR A 17 1.43 -19.76 6.21
CA THR A 17 1.70 -18.47 6.83
C THR A 17 0.59 -18.08 7.80
N GLN A 18 0.89 -17.14 8.69
CA GLN A 18 -0.10 -16.57 9.61
C GLN A 18 -1.27 -15.94 8.85
N GLU A 19 -0.99 -15.22 7.77
CA GLU A 19 -2.00 -14.62 6.90
C GLU A 19 -2.86 -15.70 6.24
N GLY A 20 -2.24 -16.75 5.69
CA GLY A 20 -2.95 -17.85 5.04
C GLY A 20 -3.83 -18.67 5.99
N LYS A 21 -3.48 -18.72 7.28
CA LYS A 21 -4.33 -19.34 8.30
C LYS A 21 -5.58 -18.52 8.61
N HIS A 22 -5.50 -17.20 8.53
CA HIS A 22 -6.64 -16.29 8.75
C HIS A 22 -7.48 -16.11 7.48
N LEU A 23 -6.84 -16.10 6.32
CA LEU A 23 -7.48 -15.99 5.01
C LEU A 23 -6.99 -17.14 4.12
N PRO A 24 -7.63 -18.32 4.17
CA PRO A 24 -7.16 -19.50 3.45
C PRO A 24 -7.51 -19.46 1.95
N VAL A 25 -7.18 -18.37 1.30
CA VAL A 25 -7.40 -18.12 -0.13
C VAL A 25 -6.06 -17.75 -0.77
N PRO A 26 -5.36 -18.69 -1.42
CA PRO A 26 -4.12 -18.37 -2.13
C PRO A 26 -4.36 -17.28 -3.16
N HIS A 27 -3.53 -16.26 -3.14
CA HIS A 27 -3.61 -15.12 -4.06
C HIS A 27 -2.22 -14.47 -4.19
N CYS A 28 -2.03 -13.70 -5.24
CA CYS A 28 -0.79 -12.99 -5.51
C CYS A 28 0.46 -13.87 -5.37
N ILE A 29 0.37 -15.11 -5.82
CA ILE A 29 1.49 -16.05 -5.81
C ILE A 29 2.50 -15.61 -6.86
N LYS A 30 3.74 -15.39 -6.44
CA LYS A 30 4.82 -14.88 -7.29
C LYS A 30 4.96 -15.69 -8.59
N GLY A 31 5.05 -15.00 -9.72
CA GLY A 31 5.18 -15.61 -11.04
C GLY A 31 3.86 -15.99 -11.69
N THR A 32 2.74 -15.84 -11.01
CA THR A 32 1.41 -16.07 -11.59
C THR A 32 0.82 -14.77 -12.15
N LYS A 33 -0.16 -14.89 -13.02
CA LYS A 33 -0.88 -13.74 -13.59
C LYS A 33 -1.59 -12.91 -12.51
N GLY A 34 -2.09 -13.53 -11.45
CA GLY A 34 -2.75 -12.84 -10.34
C GLY A 34 -1.80 -12.00 -9.46
N TRP A 35 -0.51 -12.20 -9.62
CA TRP A 35 0.53 -11.40 -8.94
C TRP A 35 0.96 -10.18 -9.76
N GLU A 36 0.78 -10.20 -11.07
CA GLU A 36 1.18 -9.10 -11.95
C GLU A 36 0.38 -7.82 -11.68
N ILE A 37 1.01 -6.67 -11.96
CA ILE A 37 0.31 -5.37 -11.93
C ILE A 37 -0.81 -5.39 -12.96
N CYS A 38 -1.95 -4.81 -12.60
CA CYS A 38 -3.10 -4.69 -13.49
C CYS A 38 -2.65 -4.07 -14.84
N PRO A 39 -2.98 -4.70 -15.98
CA PRO A 39 -2.50 -4.24 -17.29
C PRO A 39 -2.82 -2.77 -17.60
N GLN A 40 -3.96 -2.28 -17.12
CA GLN A 40 -4.36 -0.89 -17.32
C GLN A 40 -3.45 0.12 -16.60
N LEU A 41 -2.74 -0.32 -15.56
CA LEU A 41 -1.85 0.51 -14.76
C LEU A 41 -0.38 0.30 -15.13
N GLU A 42 -0.05 -0.77 -15.82
CA GLU A 42 1.34 -1.13 -16.15
C GLU A 42 2.06 -0.01 -16.91
N ALA A 43 1.35 0.72 -17.78
CA ALA A 43 1.90 1.84 -18.54
C ALA A 43 2.34 3.04 -17.66
N LEU A 44 1.84 3.11 -16.42
CA LEU A 44 2.20 4.16 -15.47
C LEU A 44 3.41 3.78 -14.62
N ARG A 45 3.88 2.56 -14.72
CA ARG A 45 5.00 2.07 -13.92
C ARG A 45 6.32 2.58 -14.47
N GLU A 46 6.97 3.40 -13.67
CA GLU A 46 8.26 4.05 -14.03
C GLU A 46 9.48 3.21 -13.60
N ALA A 47 9.30 2.34 -12.61
CA ALA A 47 10.36 1.49 -12.06
C ALA A 47 9.79 0.13 -11.68
N GLU A 48 10.63 -0.80 -11.27
CA GLU A 48 10.16 -2.09 -10.75
C GLU A 48 9.25 -1.90 -9.52
N ALA A 49 8.17 -2.67 -9.47
CA ALA A 49 7.29 -2.69 -8.31
C ALA A 49 8.04 -3.22 -7.09
N ILE A 50 7.73 -2.68 -5.93
CA ILE A 50 8.25 -3.18 -4.66
C ILE A 50 7.40 -4.38 -4.23
N ASP A 51 7.98 -5.56 -4.30
CA ASP A 51 7.33 -6.76 -3.81
C ASP A 51 7.30 -6.76 -2.29
N LYS A 52 6.14 -6.99 -1.72
CA LYS A 52 5.94 -7.02 -0.27
C LYS A 52 5.24 -8.32 0.15
N VAL A 53 5.70 -8.90 1.23
CA VAL A 53 5.15 -10.13 1.82
C VAL A 53 4.25 -9.82 3.04
N THR A 54 4.11 -8.56 3.37
CA THR A 54 3.32 -8.03 4.49
C THR A 54 2.40 -6.92 3.99
N PHE A 55 1.40 -6.54 4.78
CA PHE A 55 0.45 -5.50 4.38
C PHE A 55 1.13 -4.14 4.17
N GLY A 56 1.91 -3.67 5.13
CA GLY A 56 2.78 -2.51 4.97
C GLY A 56 4.15 -2.92 4.43
N SER A 57 4.82 -2.01 3.73
CA SER A 57 6.15 -2.24 3.16
C SER A 57 7.21 -1.41 3.89
N GLU A 58 8.03 -2.04 4.69
CA GLU A 58 9.20 -1.38 5.30
C GLU A 58 10.15 -0.86 4.23
N LYS A 59 10.37 -1.64 3.17
CA LYS A 59 11.22 -1.25 2.04
C LYS A 59 10.76 0.04 1.38
N LEU A 60 9.45 0.25 1.23
CA LEU A 60 8.90 1.51 0.74
C LEU A 60 9.23 2.66 1.69
N GLY A 61 9.04 2.44 2.98
CA GLY A 61 9.37 3.44 4.02
C GLY A 61 10.83 3.85 3.99
N GLU A 62 11.73 2.88 3.96
CA GLU A 62 13.18 3.10 3.88
C GLU A 62 13.58 3.86 2.62
N LEU A 63 13.03 3.44 1.47
CA LEU A 63 13.28 4.10 0.18
C LEU A 63 12.88 5.57 0.22
N LEU A 64 11.66 5.86 0.66
CA LEU A 64 11.15 7.24 0.70
C LEU A 64 11.87 8.08 1.75
N GLN A 65 12.25 7.50 2.88
CA GLN A 65 13.05 8.20 3.88
C GLN A 65 14.43 8.61 3.31
N GLU A 66 15.07 7.71 2.55
CA GLU A 66 16.35 8.01 1.91
C GLU A 66 16.19 9.07 0.80
N GLU A 67 15.14 8.97 -0.01
CA GLU A 67 14.85 9.99 -1.03
C GLU A 67 14.59 11.36 -0.40
N ASN A 68 13.84 11.40 0.69
CA ASN A 68 13.54 12.63 1.42
C ASN A 68 14.77 13.31 2.02
N ARG A 69 15.79 12.54 2.38
CA ARG A 69 17.09 13.10 2.82
C ARG A 69 17.84 13.81 1.71
N LYS A 70 17.69 13.36 0.47
CA LYS A 70 18.34 13.94 -0.71
C LYS A 70 17.58 15.16 -1.23
N GLU A 71 16.29 15.03 -1.33
CA GLU A 71 15.36 16.06 -1.78
C GLU A 71 14.03 15.92 -1.04
N GLN A 72 13.61 16.98 -0.38
CA GLN A 72 12.39 16.97 0.42
C GLN A 72 11.18 16.55 -0.41
N ILE A 73 10.48 15.53 0.07
CA ILE A 73 9.20 15.09 -0.51
C ILE A 73 8.11 16.06 -0.04
N GLU A 74 7.40 16.67 -0.98
CA GLU A 74 6.35 17.63 -0.69
C GLU A 74 5.12 16.95 -0.08
N ASP A 75 4.67 15.85 -0.67
CA ASP A 75 3.57 15.02 -0.20
C ASP A 75 3.65 13.60 -0.75
N ILE A 76 2.86 12.71 -0.16
CA ILE A 76 2.71 11.33 -0.63
C ILE A 76 1.23 11.02 -0.73
N THR A 77 0.75 10.70 -1.93
CA THR A 77 -0.63 10.27 -2.16
C THR A 77 -0.69 8.76 -2.34
N LEU A 78 -1.54 8.10 -1.56
CA LEU A 78 -1.78 6.65 -1.62
C LEU A 78 -3.10 6.35 -2.31
N VAL A 79 -3.07 5.37 -3.20
CA VAL A 79 -4.24 4.83 -3.89
C VAL A 79 -4.13 3.31 -3.95
N GLY A 80 -5.22 2.62 -4.20
CA GLY A 80 -5.23 1.18 -4.46
C GLY A 80 -6.05 0.37 -3.46
N LEU A 81 -5.66 -0.89 -3.27
CA LEU A 81 -6.43 -1.92 -2.54
C LEU A 81 -5.55 -2.61 -1.50
N CYS A 82 -6.12 -3.04 -0.42
CA CYS A 82 -7.43 -2.65 0.12
C CYS A 82 -7.23 -1.48 1.07
N THR A 83 -8.20 -0.54 1.08
CA THR A 83 -8.18 0.63 1.97
C THR A 83 -7.93 0.22 3.43
N ASP A 84 -8.62 -0.81 3.87
CA ASP A 84 -8.65 -1.32 5.25
C ASP A 84 -7.56 -2.34 5.58
N ILE A 85 -6.68 -2.65 4.64
CA ILE A 85 -5.57 -3.59 4.83
C ILE A 85 -4.24 -2.95 4.42
N CYS A 86 -3.88 -3.01 3.14
CA CYS A 86 -2.57 -2.54 2.67
C CYS A 86 -2.45 -1.02 2.65
N VAL A 87 -3.50 -0.30 2.27
CA VAL A 87 -3.46 1.17 2.20
C VAL A 87 -3.27 1.77 3.59
N ILE A 88 -4.12 1.40 4.55
CA ILE A 88 -3.99 1.90 5.93
C ILE A 88 -2.65 1.48 6.55
N SER A 89 -2.19 0.25 6.31
CA SER A 89 -0.92 -0.24 6.85
C SER A 89 0.26 0.57 6.32
N ASN A 90 0.30 0.87 5.02
CA ASN A 90 1.34 1.71 4.43
C ASN A 90 1.21 3.17 4.87
N ALA A 91 0.00 3.71 4.94
CA ALA A 91 -0.21 5.09 5.38
C ALA A 91 0.34 5.34 6.79
N LEU A 92 0.01 4.46 7.75
CA LEU A 92 0.49 4.56 9.12
C LEU A 92 2.00 4.32 9.23
N LEU A 93 2.52 3.38 8.47
CA LEU A 93 3.95 3.09 8.44
C LEU A 93 4.74 4.27 7.86
N LEU A 94 4.29 4.84 6.74
CA LEU A 94 4.93 6.01 6.14
C LEU A 94 4.84 7.23 7.05
N LYS A 95 3.76 7.39 7.82
CA LYS A 95 3.65 8.44 8.82
C LYS A 95 4.72 8.31 9.91
N ALA A 96 5.12 7.09 10.25
CA ALA A 96 6.22 6.85 11.19
C ALA A 96 7.60 7.13 10.58
N PHE A 97 7.83 6.75 9.32
CA PHE A 97 9.08 7.05 8.62
C PHE A 97 9.27 8.53 8.29
N LEU A 98 8.18 9.21 7.94
CA LEU A 98 8.16 10.60 7.44
C LEU A 98 7.10 11.41 8.17
N PRO A 99 7.29 11.66 9.49
CA PRO A 99 6.25 12.28 10.32
C PRO A 99 5.87 13.70 9.89
N GLU A 100 6.77 14.41 9.22
CA GLU A 100 6.55 15.79 8.78
C GLU A 100 6.05 15.90 7.34
N THR A 101 6.10 14.81 6.56
CA THR A 101 5.60 14.80 5.18
C THR A 101 4.10 14.57 5.18
N PRO A 102 3.31 15.44 4.53
CA PRO A 102 1.88 15.20 4.35
C PRO A 102 1.60 13.88 3.65
N ILE A 103 0.75 13.05 4.24
CA ILE A 103 0.29 11.81 3.64
C ILE A 103 -1.18 11.95 3.33
N ILE A 104 -1.55 11.63 2.10
CA ILE A 104 -2.88 11.79 1.53
C ILE A 104 -3.36 10.40 1.07
N VAL A 105 -4.61 10.10 1.31
CA VAL A 105 -5.28 8.95 0.72
C VAL A 105 -6.42 9.47 -0.15
N ASP A 106 -6.36 9.19 -1.45
CA ASP A 106 -7.45 9.47 -2.35
C ASP A 106 -8.47 8.32 -2.27
N ALA A 107 -9.51 8.53 -1.48
CA ALA A 107 -10.51 7.52 -1.20
C ALA A 107 -11.32 7.13 -2.46
N SER A 108 -11.42 8.02 -3.45
CA SER A 108 -12.10 7.73 -4.72
C SER A 108 -11.33 6.70 -5.56
N CYS A 109 -10.04 6.58 -5.32
CA CYS A 109 -9.15 5.63 -5.98
C CYS A 109 -8.75 4.45 -5.06
N CYS A 110 -9.54 4.19 -4.01
CA CYS A 110 -9.36 3.08 -3.08
C CYS A 110 -10.64 2.27 -2.94
N ALA A 111 -10.48 1.01 -2.59
CA ALA A 111 -11.61 0.15 -2.20
C ALA A 111 -11.20 -0.77 -1.05
N GLY A 112 -12.09 -0.93 -0.08
CA GLY A 112 -11.93 -1.86 1.03
C GLY A 112 -12.55 -3.22 0.75
N VAL A 113 -12.42 -4.12 1.71
CA VAL A 113 -13.07 -5.44 1.64
C VAL A 113 -14.59 -5.28 1.60
N THR A 114 -15.11 -4.33 2.37
CA THR A 114 -16.52 -3.92 2.33
C THR A 114 -16.61 -2.40 2.34
N PRO A 115 -17.72 -1.79 1.87
CA PRO A 115 -17.93 -0.34 1.99
C PRO A 115 -17.80 0.14 3.44
N LYS A 116 -18.29 -0.64 4.40
CA LYS A 116 -18.20 -0.31 5.83
C LYS A 116 -16.77 -0.31 6.34
N SER A 117 -16.00 -1.36 6.07
CA SER A 117 -14.59 -1.43 6.52
C SER A 117 -13.71 -0.39 5.83
N HIS A 118 -14.02 -0.03 4.59
CA HIS A 118 -13.40 1.10 3.90
C HIS A 118 -13.57 2.40 4.68
N GLU A 119 -14.81 2.76 5.06
CA GLU A 119 -15.09 3.98 5.82
C GLU A 119 -14.45 3.96 7.22
N ILE A 120 -14.46 2.81 7.89
CA ILE A 120 -13.79 2.64 9.19
C ILE A 120 -12.28 2.93 9.07
N ALA A 121 -11.63 2.42 8.03
CA ALA A 121 -10.21 2.66 7.79
C ALA A 121 -9.92 4.14 7.51
N LEU A 122 -10.75 4.80 6.70
CA LEU A 122 -10.61 6.23 6.43
C LEU A 122 -10.75 7.06 7.71
N ASP A 123 -11.71 6.74 8.56
CA ASP A 123 -11.90 7.44 9.84
C ASP A 123 -10.69 7.22 10.77
N ALA A 124 -10.19 5.99 10.85
CA ALA A 124 -8.98 5.68 11.63
C ALA A 124 -7.76 6.48 11.13
N MET A 125 -7.57 6.56 9.81
CA MET A 125 -6.46 7.30 9.22
C MET A 125 -6.57 8.80 9.50
N ARG A 126 -7.78 9.38 9.46
CA ARG A 126 -7.99 10.81 9.83
C ARG A 126 -7.53 11.08 11.26
N MET A 127 -7.82 10.20 12.20
CA MET A 127 -7.38 10.34 13.59
C MET A 127 -5.85 10.33 13.71
N CYS A 128 -5.17 9.64 12.80
CA CYS A 128 -3.70 9.59 12.72
C CYS A 128 -3.10 10.70 11.85
N GLN A 129 -3.87 11.74 11.52
CA GLN A 129 -3.41 12.92 10.77
C GLN A 129 -3.04 12.61 9.30
N ILE A 130 -3.68 11.62 8.73
CA ILE A 130 -3.60 11.34 7.29
C ILE A 130 -4.76 12.08 6.63
N ASN A 131 -4.45 12.82 5.58
CA ASN A 131 -5.45 13.59 4.83
C ASN A 131 -6.24 12.65 3.92
N ILE A 132 -7.55 12.72 3.99
CA ILE A 132 -8.43 11.93 3.15
C ILE A 132 -9.08 12.85 2.11
N GLU A 133 -8.83 12.56 0.85
CA GLU A 133 -9.47 13.22 -0.29
C GLU A 133 -10.52 12.28 -0.90
N ARG A 134 -11.54 12.87 -1.51
CA ARG A 134 -12.62 12.11 -2.19
C ARG A 134 -12.88 12.62 -3.59
#